data_8c1e24f166dbb4d07faac8c6cac95908
#
_entry.id   8c1e24f166dbb4d07faac8c6cac95908
#
_cell.length_a   1.000
_cell.length_b   1.000
_cell.length_c   1.000
_cell.angle_alpha   90.00
_cell.angle_beta   90.00
_cell.angle_gamma   90.00
#
_symmetry.space_group_name_H-M   'P 1'
#
loop_
_entity.id
_entity.type
_entity.pdbx_description
1 polymer ?
#
loop_
_entity_poly.entity_id
_entity_poly.type
_entity_poly.pdbx_seq_one_letter_code
_entity_poly.pdbx_strand_id
1 'polypeptide(L)'
;MSNSSILKLFPQPIFKYQVDDYKNINEKLLKYIYELRKRDNQGVKKSNINGWHSRSFDFREKDNIPNKFYSHINNYIRDVFSKYGWEYDDVNVQCTSMWAIINEK
;
A
#
# COMPACT_ATOMS: atom_id res chain seq x y z
N MET A 1 6.55 23.53 -36.93
CA MET A 1 6.20 22.17 -36.57
C MET A 1 6.22 22.00 -35.06
N SER A 2 5.18 21.46 -34.54
CA SER A 2 5.06 21.28 -33.08
C SER A 2 5.46 19.88 -32.67
N ASN A 3 6.28 19.76 -31.62
CA ASN A 3 6.66 18.47 -31.05
C ASN A 3 5.81 18.09 -29.83
N SER A 4 4.84 18.93 -29.49
CA SER A 4 4.04 18.70 -28.28
C SER A 4 3.21 17.42 -28.34
N SER A 5 2.82 16.97 -29.54
CA SER A 5 2.06 15.74 -29.71
C SER A 5 2.85 14.51 -29.30
N ILE A 6 4.17 14.56 -29.35
CA ILE A 6 5.02 13.43 -28.98
C ILE A 6 4.87 13.09 -27.51
N LEU A 7 4.66 14.11 -26.66
CA LEU A 7 4.49 13.90 -25.23
C LEU A 7 3.26 13.08 -24.88
N LYS A 8 2.31 12.98 -25.80
CA LYS A 8 1.07 12.20 -25.58
C LYS A 8 1.22 10.73 -25.92
N LEU A 9 2.33 10.33 -26.53
CA LEU A 9 2.54 8.94 -26.93
C LEU A 9 2.75 8.01 -25.73
N PHE A 10 3.20 8.55 -24.61
CA PHE A 10 3.49 7.75 -23.42
C PHE A 10 2.82 8.34 -22.18
N PRO A 11 1.48 8.42 -22.18
CA PRO A 11 0.78 8.91 -21.00
C PRO A 11 0.93 7.92 -19.85
N GLN A 12 1.12 8.44 -18.64
CA GLN A 12 1.15 7.62 -17.44
C GLN A 12 -0.15 7.85 -16.67
N PRO A 13 -1.08 6.89 -16.71
CA PRO A 13 -2.33 7.04 -15.97
C PRO A 13 -2.11 6.90 -14.47
N ILE A 14 -2.93 7.61 -13.72
CA ILE A 14 -2.99 7.47 -12.27
C ILE A 14 -4.36 6.90 -11.93
N PHE A 15 -4.36 5.81 -11.18
CA PHE A 15 -5.60 5.16 -10.76
C PHE A 15 -5.90 5.58 -9.34
N LYS A 16 -7.13 6.00 -9.11
CA LYS A 16 -7.55 6.52 -7.82
C LYS A 16 -8.83 5.80 -7.41
N TYR A 17 -8.84 5.27 -6.21
CA TYR A 17 -9.98 4.52 -5.70
C TYR A 17 -10.36 5.02 -4.33
N GLN A 18 -11.65 5.04 -4.06
CA GLN A 18 -12.15 5.22 -2.71
C GLN A 18 -12.40 3.83 -2.13
N VAL A 19 -11.75 3.52 -1.03
CA VAL A 19 -11.83 2.19 -0.42
C VAL A 19 -13.15 2.04 0.30
N ASP A 20 -13.89 0.97 -0.02
CA ASP A 20 -15.12 0.63 0.69
C ASP A 20 -14.80 0.32 2.15
N ASP A 21 -15.69 0.71 3.05
CA ASP A 21 -15.54 0.49 4.49
C ASP A 21 -14.24 1.06 5.06
N TYR A 22 -13.77 2.16 4.48
CA TYR A 22 -12.47 2.73 4.83
C TYR A 22 -12.38 3.15 6.31
N LYS A 23 -13.48 3.57 6.92
CA LYS A 23 -13.45 4.01 8.31
C LYS A 23 -13.09 2.87 9.25
N ASN A 24 -13.72 1.71 9.06
CA ASN A 24 -13.45 0.53 9.86
C ASN A 24 -12.02 0.01 9.61
N ILE A 25 -11.62 -0.02 8.36
CA ILE A 25 -10.29 -0.50 7.97
C ILE A 25 -9.21 0.43 8.52
N ASN A 26 -9.40 1.73 8.40
CA ASN A 26 -8.43 2.70 8.91
C ASN A 26 -8.29 2.62 10.43
N GLU A 27 -9.39 2.42 11.13
CA GLU A 27 -9.35 2.27 12.58
C GLU A 27 -8.52 1.06 13.00
N LYS A 28 -8.74 -0.07 12.34
CA LYS A 28 -7.99 -1.29 12.64
C LYS A 28 -6.52 -1.18 12.27
N LEU A 29 -6.22 -0.59 11.11
CA LEU A 29 -4.84 -0.36 10.69
C LEU A 29 -4.12 0.58 11.65
N LEU A 30 -4.76 1.65 12.04
CA LEU A 30 -4.16 2.63 12.93
C LEU A 30 -3.80 1.98 14.27
N LYS A 31 -4.72 1.20 14.82
CA LYS A 31 -4.46 0.47 16.05
C LYS A 31 -3.30 -0.49 15.91
N TYR A 32 -3.26 -1.24 14.81
CA TYR A 32 -2.17 -2.17 14.53
C TYR A 32 -0.83 -1.46 14.45
N ILE A 33 -0.78 -0.34 13.75
CA ILE A 33 0.46 0.43 13.55
C ILE A 33 0.98 0.98 14.88
N TYR A 34 0.10 1.52 15.71
CA TYR A 34 0.52 2.05 17.01
C TYR A 34 0.95 0.96 17.98
N GLU A 35 0.36 -0.23 17.89
CA GLU A 35 0.83 -1.38 18.65
C GLU A 35 2.21 -1.84 18.21
N LEU A 36 2.47 -1.81 16.90
CA LEU A 36 3.81 -2.10 16.39
C LEU A 36 4.83 -1.09 16.92
N ARG A 37 4.48 0.19 16.95
CA ARG A 37 5.37 1.23 17.45
C ARG A 37 5.70 1.01 18.93
N LYS A 38 4.74 0.57 19.72
CA LYS A 38 4.98 0.26 21.12
C LYS A 38 5.96 -0.88 21.30
N ARG A 39 5.87 -1.90 20.45
CA ARG A 39 6.75 -3.08 20.54
C ARG A 39 8.12 -2.85 19.92
N ASP A 40 8.21 -1.96 18.95
CA ASP A 40 9.46 -1.64 18.25
C ASP A 40 9.57 -0.13 18.10
N ASN A 41 9.84 0.54 19.19
CA ASN A 41 9.83 1.99 19.27
C ASN A 41 10.86 2.66 18.34
N GLN A 42 11.94 1.99 18.05
CA GLN A 42 12.98 2.54 17.19
C GLN A 42 12.67 2.35 15.71
N GLY A 43 12.06 1.24 15.35
CA GLY A 43 11.76 0.93 13.97
C GLY A 43 13.01 0.86 13.10
N VAL A 44 12.82 1.18 11.82
CA VAL A 44 13.91 1.26 10.85
C VAL A 44 14.35 2.71 10.72
N LYS A 45 15.63 2.97 10.92
CA LYS A 45 16.19 4.30 10.79
C LYS A 45 16.64 4.53 9.35
N LYS A 46 15.90 5.35 8.65
CA LYS A 46 16.24 5.77 7.29
C LYS A 46 16.40 7.29 7.29
N SER A 47 15.86 7.96 6.32
CA SER A 47 16.00 9.41 6.18
C SER A 47 14.97 10.20 6.97
N ASN A 48 14.11 9.55 7.72
CA ASN A 48 13.07 10.23 8.48
C ASN A 48 13.65 10.78 9.79
N ILE A 49 13.57 12.09 9.96
CA ILE A 49 14.16 12.77 11.10
C ILE A 49 13.19 12.80 12.29
N ASN A 50 11.96 13.21 12.09
CA ASN A 50 10.97 13.36 13.15
C ASN A 50 9.79 12.43 12.92
N GLY A 51 10.06 11.15 12.90
CA GLY A 51 9.01 10.20 12.65
C GLY A 51 9.46 8.79 12.96
N TRP A 52 8.60 7.85 12.64
CA TRP A 52 8.84 6.45 12.87
C TRP A 52 8.55 5.66 11.61
N HIS A 53 9.43 4.72 11.28
CA HIS A 53 9.28 3.84 10.12
C HIS A 53 9.25 2.41 10.63
N SER A 54 8.16 1.69 10.38
CA SER A 54 8.05 0.31 10.83
C SER A 54 8.96 -0.61 10.01
N ARG A 55 9.26 -1.77 10.59
CA ARG A 55 9.75 -2.89 9.80
C ARG A 55 8.62 -3.42 8.94
N SER A 56 8.94 -4.23 7.95
CA SER A 56 7.91 -4.83 7.11
C SER A 56 6.90 -5.58 7.97
N PHE A 57 5.62 -5.46 7.60
CA PHE A 57 4.56 -6.16 8.29
C PHE A 57 4.72 -7.67 8.11
N ASP A 58 4.23 -8.41 9.09
CA ASP A 58 4.26 -9.87 9.08
C ASP A 58 3.01 -10.41 8.38
N PHE A 59 3.21 -11.14 7.29
CA PHE A 59 2.11 -11.73 6.54
C PHE A 59 1.96 -13.24 6.78
N ARG A 60 2.69 -13.81 7.73
CA ARG A 60 2.66 -15.25 7.99
C ARG A 60 1.34 -15.71 8.60
N GLU A 61 0.71 -14.88 9.41
CA GLU A 61 -0.60 -15.20 10.00
C GLU A 61 -1.71 -14.74 9.05
N LYS A 62 -2.50 -15.69 8.57
CA LYS A 62 -3.47 -15.45 7.50
C LYS A 62 -4.49 -14.36 7.80
N ASP A 63 -4.96 -14.27 9.02
CA ASP A 63 -6.07 -13.38 9.37
C ASP A 63 -5.61 -12.16 10.16
N ASN A 64 -4.33 -11.84 10.12
CA ASN A 64 -3.87 -10.63 10.79
C ASN A 64 -4.28 -9.38 9.99
N ILE A 65 -4.10 -8.21 10.60
CA ILE A 65 -4.57 -6.95 10.00
C ILE A 65 -3.89 -6.65 8.65
N PRO A 66 -2.57 -6.84 8.47
CA PRO A 66 -1.97 -6.63 7.14
C PRO A 66 -2.57 -7.49 6.04
N ASN A 67 -2.83 -8.76 6.31
CA ASN A 67 -3.44 -9.65 5.34
C ASN A 67 -4.88 -9.24 5.02
N LYS A 68 -5.64 -8.86 6.03
CA LYS A 68 -7.01 -8.38 5.83
C LYS A 68 -7.03 -7.10 5.00
N PHE A 69 -6.13 -6.19 5.28
CA PHE A 69 -6.00 -4.97 4.49
C PHE A 69 -5.65 -5.29 3.05
N TYR A 70 -4.67 -6.14 2.82
CA TYR A 70 -4.27 -6.52 1.47
C TYR A 70 -5.43 -7.18 0.71
N SER A 71 -6.12 -8.11 1.35
CA SER A 71 -7.30 -8.74 0.73
C SER A 71 -8.34 -7.72 0.34
N HIS A 72 -8.54 -6.70 1.16
CA HIS A 72 -9.54 -5.68 0.91
C HIS A 72 -9.20 -4.83 -0.31
N ILE A 73 -7.92 -4.47 -0.48
CA ILE A 73 -7.50 -3.64 -1.63
C ILE A 73 -7.20 -4.45 -2.88
N ASN A 74 -7.16 -5.76 -2.78
CA ASN A 74 -6.77 -6.63 -3.89
C ASN A 74 -7.68 -6.47 -5.11
N ASN A 75 -8.95 -6.20 -4.90
CA ASN A 75 -9.90 -5.98 -6.00
C ASN A 75 -9.52 -4.73 -6.82
N TYR A 76 -8.99 -3.71 -6.18
CA TYR A 76 -8.55 -2.52 -6.89
C TYR A 76 -7.30 -2.81 -7.73
N ILE A 77 -6.41 -3.65 -7.22
CA ILE A 77 -5.23 -4.08 -7.95
C ILE A 77 -5.65 -4.89 -9.19
N ARG A 78 -6.61 -5.78 -9.06
CA ARG A 78 -7.17 -6.52 -10.18
C ARG A 78 -7.74 -5.58 -11.23
N ASP A 79 -8.43 -4.54 -10.81
CA ASP A 79 -9.02 -3.57 -11.73
C ASP A 79 -7.96 -2.84 -12.54
N VAL A 80 -6.86 -2.44 -11.91
CA VAL A 80 -5.73 -1.81 -12.60
C VAL A 80 -5.16 -2.75 -13.66
N PHE A 81 -4.94 -4.01 -13.31
CA PHE A 81 -4.43 -5.00 -14.27
C PHE A 81 -5.38 -5.18 -15.44
N SER A 82 -6.68 -5.23 -15.16
CA SER A 82 -7.71 -5.34 -16.20
C SER A 82 -7.66 -4.15 -17.17
N LYS A 83 -7.49 -2.95 -16.66
CA LYS A 83 -7.44 -1.74 -17.49
C LYS A 83 -6.20 -1.68 -18.38
N TYR A 84 -5.12 -2.32 -17.96
CA TYR A 84 -3.93 -2.45 -18.80
C TYR A 84 -3.98 -3.65 -19.73
N GLY A 85 -5.00 -4.50 -19.62
CA GLY A 85 -5.06 -5.75 -20.38
C GLY A 85 -4.07 -6.80 -19.92
N TRP A 86 -3.60 -6.71 -18.68
CA TRP A 86 -2.68 -7.68 -18.09
C TRP A 86 -3.45 -8.77 -17.38
N GLU A 87 -2.91 -9.99 -17.42
CA GLU A 87 -3.48 -11.09 -16.66
C GLU A 87 -3.17 -10.90 -15.17
N TYR A 88 -4.18 -11.11 -14.34
CA TYR A 88 -4.02 -11.14 -12.91
C TYR A 88 -4.07 -12.59 -12.42
N ASP A 89 -3.04 -12.99 -11.69
CA ASP A 89 -2.95 -14.32 -11.11
C ASP A 89 -2.44 -14.17 -9.68
N ASP A 90 -3.19 -14.70 -8.70
CA ASP A 90 -2.83 -14.63 -7.29
C ASP A 90 -1.49 -15.31 -6.98
N VAL A 91 -1.04 -16.23 -7.83
CA VAL A 91 0.27 -16.87 -7.68
C VAL A 91 1.39 -15.95 -8.12
N ASN A 92 1.17 -15.20 -9.20
CA ASN A 92 2.22 -14.34 -9.80
C ASN A 92 2.21 -12.92 -9.24
N VAL A 93 1.08 -12.47 -8.70
CA VAL A 93 0.95 -11.11 -8.15
C VAL A 93 0.79 -11.21 -6.65
N GLN A 94 1.81 -10.82 -5.92
CA GLN A 94 1.85 -10.92 -4.48
C GLN A 94 2.40 -9.64 -3.88
N CYS A 95 1.91 -9.30 -2.68
CA CYS A 95 2.50 -8.23 -1.89
C CYS A 95 3.77 -8.77 -1.24
N THR A 96 4.91 -8.22 -1.62
CA THR A 96 6.21 -8.68 -1.09
C THR A 96 6.58 -7.99 0.21
N SER A 97 6.14 -6.74 0.39
CA SER A 97 6.40 -6.03 1.63
C SER A 97 5.41 -4.88 1.80
N MET A 98 5.15 -4.54 3.03
CA MET A 98 4.29 -3.42 3.41
C MET A 98 4.80 -2.87 4.74
N TRP A 99 4.81 -1.58 4.86
CA TRP A 99 5.27 -0.93 6.11
C TRP A 99 4.49 0.35 6.34
N ALA A 100 4.64 0.89 7.53
CA ALA A 100 4.01 2.15 7.90
C ALA A 100 5.05 3.21 8.22
N ILE A 101 4.68 4.44 7.99
CA ILE A 101 5.47 5.60 8.37
C ILE A 101 4.56 6.52 9.17
N ILE A 102 5.02 6.93 10.34
CA ILE A 102 4.36 7.95 11.15
C ILE A 102 5.23 9.20 11.06
N ASN A 103 4.66 10.25 10.49
CA ASN A 103 5.34 11.54 10.40
C ASN A 103 4.89 12.41 11.56
N GLU A 104 5.83 12.98 12.27
CA GLU A 104 5.57 13.89 13.37
C GLU A 104 6.09 15.28 13.03
N LYS A 105 5.33 16.27 13.44
CA LYS A 105 5.70 17.67 13.19
C LYS A 105 6.74 18.15 14.18
#